data_f21427cb444eafdde690f874fa8bc143
#
_entry.id   f21427cb444eafdde690f874fa8bc143
#
_cell.length_a   1.000
_cell.length_b   1.000
_cell.length_c   1.000
_cell.angle_alpha   90.00
_cell.angle_beta   90.00
_cell.angle_gamma   90.00
#
_symmetry.space_group_name_H-M   'P 1'
#
loop_
_entity.id
_entity.type
_entity.pdbx_description
1 polymer ?
#
loop_
_entity_poly.entity_id
_entity_poly.type
_entity_poly.pdbx_seq_one_letter_code
_entity_poly.pdbx_strand_id
1 'polypeptide(L)'
;MYINKIDVKSRVGYLHQLYLNFLDMTHTPVLLKEMLSLLSPQDGGIYVDATFGAGGYSKAVLESADCKVHAIDRDETVTKFYDDLSIRYPDRIKLFIEKFSNIKSILSSVEPSPVIPVLDTGKNNWSHAGMTSNGVDGVVFDIGVSSMQLDNGDRGFSFLHDGPLDMSMDNSSYINASTFVNALREEEIANTIYNYGGERHSRKIARAIMNARKKKTIKTTFELADIVRSVVFRGKSKIDPATRTFQAIRIWVNDELGELEKGIKAASEILGENGKLIVVTFHSLEDRIVKTFFKDLCATDCKTFSLLNKKVIEASIEEVSANPRSRSAKLRAIQRLS
;
A
#
# COMPACT_ATOMS: atom_id res chain seq x y z
N MET A 1 45.36 17.64 35.21
CA MET A 1 43.90 17.56 35.06
C MET A 1 43.61 17.44 33.58
N TYR A 2 43.53 16.19 33.07
CA TYR A 2 43.30 15.89 31.64
C TYR A 2 41.83 15.74 31.42
N ILE A 3 41.19 16.68 30.71
CA ILE A 3 39.80 16.53 30.23
C ILE A 3 39.90 15.82 28.89
N ASN A 4 39.47 14.56 28.87
CA ASN A 4 39.32 13.76 27.67
C ASN A 4 38.37 14.45 26.68
N LYS A 5 38.91 14.83 25.51
CA LYS A 5 38.12 15.16 24.33
C LYS A 5 37.38 13.90 23.87
N ILE A 6 36.15 13.76 24.32
CA ILE A 6 35.26 12.72 23.79
C ILE A 6 34.94 13.11 22.35
N ASP A 7 35.31 12.23 21.43
CA ASP A 7 35.15 12.38 20.00
C ASP A 7 33.67 12.58 19.62
N VAL A 8 33.33 13.80 19.20
CA VAL A 8 31.97 14.20 18.79
C VAL A 8 31.46 13.35 17.61
N LYS A 9 32.37 12.87 16.74
CA LYS A 9 32.02 12.00 15.61
C LYS A 9 31.48 10.63 16.07
N SER A 10 32.03 10.06 17.13
CA SER A 10 31.55 8.79 17.67
C SER A 10 30.16 8.91 18.33
N ARG A 11 29.86 10.05 18.95
CA ARG A 11 28.54 10.32 19.54
C ARG A 11 27.47 10.57 18.49
N VAL A 12 27.78 11.26 17.40
CA VAL A 12 26.83 11.48 16.28
C VAL A 12 26.54 10.16 15.59
N GLY A 13 27.56 9.32 15.36
CA GLY A 13 27.36 7.98 14.80
C GLY A 13 26.53 7.07 15.71
N TYR A 14 26.75 7.12 17.02
CA TYR A 14 26.01 6.33 18.00
C TYR A 14 24.53 6.79 18.12
N LEU A 15 24.30 8.11 18.13
CA LEU A 15 22.93 8.69 18.12
C LEU A 15 22.20 8.40 16.81
N HIS A 16 22.91 8.45 15.69
CA HIS A 16 22.35 8.08 14.38
C HIS A 16 22.00 6.59 14.33
N GLN A 17 22.86 5.70 14.85
CA GLN A 17 22.59 4.27 14.96
C GLN A 17 21.44 3.97 15.93
N LEU A 18 21.32 4.67 17.06
CA LEU A 18 20.19 4.58 17.96
C LEU A 18 18.89 5.07 17.30
N TYR A 19 18.95 6.15 16.53
CA TYR A 19 17.81 6.68 15.78
C TYR A 19 17.39 5.71 14.67
N LEU A 20 18.33 5.11 13.95
CA LEU A 20 18.06 4.06 12.95
C LEU A 20 17.45 2.81 13.60
N ASN A 21 17.99 2.37 14.73
CA ASN A 21 17.42 1.22 15.48
C ASN A 21 16.02 1.53 16.06
N PHE A 22 15.75 2.79 16.44
CA PHE A 22 14.41 3.23 16.88
C PHE A 22 13.41 3.26 15.72
N LEU A 23 13.84 3.65 14.50
CA LEU A 23 13.03 3.55 13.29
C LEU A 23 12.80 2.10 12.87
N ASP A 24 13.78 1.22 13.08
CA ASP A 24 13.69 -0.22 12.76
C ASP A 24 12.70 -0.97 13.69
N MET A 25 12.39 -0.44 14.88
CA MET A 25 11.48 -1.06 15.85
C MET A 25 9.99 -0.70 15.67
N THR A 26 9.62 0.23 14.78
CA THR A 26 8.27 0.80 14.78
C THR A 26 7.28 0.20 13.77
N HIS A 27 7.73 -0.53 12.74
CA HIS A 27 6.80 -1.11 11.76
C HIS A 27 7.30 -2.43 11.15
N THR A 28 6.89 -3.55 11.72
CA THR A 28 6.97 -4.84 11.01
C THR A 28 5.84 -4.87 9.96
N PRO A 29 6.17 -5.03 8.67
CA PRO A 29 5.16 -5.18 7.62
C PRO A 29 4.26 -6.38 7.88
N VAL A 30 2.99 -6.26 7.53
CA VAL A 30 1.98 -7.30 7.77
C VAL A 30 2.25 -8.50 6.86
N LEU A 31 2.16 -9.74 7.42
CA LEU A 31 2.36 -11.00 6.68
C LEU A 31 3.72 -11.06 5.94
N LEU A 32 4.75 -10.42 6.48
CA LEU A 32 6.07 -10.30 5.85
C LEU A 32 6.69 -11.66 5.54
N LYS A 33 6.63 -12.60 6.49
CA LYS A 33 7.23 -13.94 6.34
C LYS A 33 6.53 -14.75 5.25
N GLU A 34 5.20 -14.67 5.23
CA GLU A 34 4.36 -15.35 4.26
C GLU A 34 4.56 -14.76 2.85
N MET A 35 4.64 -13.43 2.76
CA MET A 35 4.95 -12.71 1.51
C MET A 35 6.30 -13.13 0.97
N LEU A 36 7.38 -13.08 1.77
CA LEU A 36 8.72 -13.48 1.34
C LEU A 36 8.79 -14.96 0.96
N SER A 37 8.14 -15.85 1.72
CA SER A 37 8.09 -17.28 1.42
C SER A 37 7.45 -17.57 0.08
N LEU A 38 6.39 -16.85 -0.28
CA LEU A 38 5.71 -17.01 -1.57
C LEU A 38 6.49 -16.32 -2.69
N LEU A 39 6.99 -15.12 -2.47
CA LEU A 39 7.75 -14.36 -3.47
C LEU A 39 9.05 -15.10 -3.81
N SER A 40 9.76 -15.57 -2.77
CA SER A 40 11.04 -16.28 -2.89
C SER A 40 12.02 -15.54 -3.79
N PRO A 41 12.50 -14.34 -3.39
CA PRO A 41 13.38 -13.52 -4.20
C PRO A 41 14.64 -14.28 -4.63
N GLN A 42 15.12 -14.03 -5.85
CA GLN A 42 16.29 -14.65 -6.44
C GLN A 42 17.32 -13.59 -6.84
N ASP A 43 18.60 -13.98 -6.84
CA ASP A 43 19.67 -13.11 -7.30
C ASP A 43 19.47 -12.75 -8.78
N GLY A 44 19.70 -11.48 -9.11
CA GLY A 44 19.46 -10.93 -10.45
C GLY A 44 18.00 -10.63 -10.78
N GLY A 45 17.05 -10.98 -9.88
CA GLY A 45 15.61 -10.77 -10.09
C GLY A 45 15.20 -9.30 -10.04
N ILE A 46 14.06 -8.99 -10.66
CA ILE A 46 13.42 -7.67 -10.68
C ILE A 46 12.05 -7.76 -10.03
N TYR A 47 11.87 -7.02 -8.95
CA TYR A 47 10.63 -7.01 -8.17
C TYR A 47 10.01 -5.63 -8.14
N VAL A 48 8.69 -5.58 -8.00
CA VAL A 48 7.95 -4.33 -7.84
C VAL A 48 7.23 -4.35 -6.50
N ASP A 49 7.51 -3.35 -5.67
CA ASP A 49 6.72 -3.02 -4.49
C ASP A 49 5.75 -1.90 -4.90
N ALA A 50 4.50 -2.27 -5.15
CA ALA A 50 3.49 -1.36 -5.69
C ALA A 50 2.89 -0.41 -4.63
N THR A 51 3.27 -0.59 -3.36
CA THR A 51 2.76 0.14 -2.19
C THR A 51 3.88 0.35 -1.17
N PHE A 52 4.87 1.14 -1.54
CA PHE A 52 6.14 1.25 -0.82
C PHE A 52 5.99 1.61 0.66
N GLY A 53 5.13 2.59 1.01
CA GLY A 53 4.90 3.02 2.38
C GLY A 53 6.18 3.38 3.14
N ALA A 54 6.48 2.66 4.21
CA ALA A 54 7.73 2.79 4.96
C ALA A 54 8.88 1.92 4.41
N GLY A 55 8.70 1.27 3.27
CA GLY A 55 9.73 0.47 2.60
C GLY A 55 10.00 -0.90 3.19
N GLY A 56 9.11 -1.40 4.04
CA GLY A 56 9.34 -2.65 4.76
C GLY A 56 9.41 -3.89 3.87
N TYR A 57 8.53 -4.01 2.87
CA TYR A 57 8.60 -5.09 1.88
C TYR A 57 9.81 -4.94 0.97
N SER A 58 10.06 -3.74 0.44
CA SER A 58 11.23 -3.44 -0.38
C SER A 58 12.53 -3.81 0.33
N LYS A 59 12.70 -3.40 1.60
CA LYS A 59 13.86 -3.75 2.43
C LYS A 59 14.03 -5.25 2.54
N ALA A 60 12.97 -5.97 2.88
CA ALA A 60 13.03 -7.41 3.10
C ALA A 60 13.36 -8.19 1.80
N VAL A 61 12.86 -7.74 0.65
CA VAL A 61 13.21 -8.31 -0.66
C VAL A 61 14.68 -8.09 -0.97
N LEU A 62 15.20 -6.87 -0.77
CA LEU A 62 16.60 -6.51 -1.01
C LEU A 62 17.58 -7.23 -0.07
N GLU A 63 17.16 -7.56 1.16
CA GLU A 63 17.93 -8.35 2.12
C GLU A 63 17.93 -9.84 1.80
N SER A 64 16.90 -10.33 1.09
CA SER A 64 16.73 -11.76 0.79
C SER A 64 17.56 -12.23 -0.40
N ALA A 65 17.89 -11.35 -1.35
CA ALA A 65 18.61 -11.69 -2.58
C ALA A 65 19.35 -10.48 -3.15
N ASP A 66 20.34 -10.71 -4.00
CA ASP A 66 20.98 -9.64 -4.79
C ASP A 66 20.13 -9.31 -6.02
N CYS A 67 19.07 -8.52 -5.79
CA CYS A 67 18.02 -8.22 -6.75
C CYS A 67 17.73 -6.72 -6.84
N LYS A 68 16.87 -6.31 -7.77
CA LYS A 68 16.40 -4.93 -7.93
C LYS A 68 14.94 -4.80 -7.50
N VAL A 69 14.59 -3.66 -6.90
CA VAL A 69 13.23 -3.31 -6.49
C VAL A 69 12.83 -1.98 -7.13
N HIS A 70 11.72 -1.99 -7.86
CA HIS A 70 11.01 -0.79 -8.29
C HIS A 70 9.88 -0.52 -7.29
N ALA A 71 10.03 0.51 -6.49
CA ALA A 71 9.07 0.90 -5.47
C ALA A 71 8.12 1.97 -6.04
N ILE A 72 6.83 1.82 -5.79
CA ILE A 72 5.80 2.77 -6.23
C ILE A 72 4.99 3.19 -5.01
N ASP A 73 4.76 4.49 -4.88
CA ASP A 73 3.79 5.03 -3.92
C ASP A 73 3.23 6.35 -4.47
N ARG A 74 1.97 6.63 -4.17
CA ARG A 74 1.34 7.90 -4.56
C ARG A 74 1.55 9.02 -3.53
N ASP A 75 1.99 8.68 -2.32
CA ASP A 75 2.22 9.60 -1.20
C ASP A 75 3.68 10.04 -1.17
N GLU A 76 3.96 11.30 -1.51
CA GLU A 76 5.32 11.86 -1.53
C GLU A 76 6.02 11.80 -0.16
N THR A 77 5.27 11.68 0.94
CA THR A 77 5.85 11.62 2.29
C THR A 77 6.70 10.38 2.54
N VAL A 78 6.62 9.37 1.66
CA VAL A 78 7.44 8.15 1.73
C VAL A 78 8.90 8.37 1.33
N THR A 79 9.23 9.47 0.65
CA THR A 79 10.57 9.77 0.12
C THR A 79 11.66 9.66 1.18
N LYS A 80 11.38 10.11 2.42
CA LYS A 80 12.31 10.00 3.55
C LYS A 80 12.75 8.56 3.87
N PHE A 81 11.87 7.57 3.66
CA PHE A 81 12.20 6.16 3.89
C PHE A 81 12.96 5.57 2.70
N TYR A 82 12.66 6.07 1.50
CA TYR A 82 13.41 5.72 0.30
C TYR A 82 14.86 6.18 0.38
N ASP A 83 15.10 7.40 0.86
CA ASP A 83 16.46 7.96 0.97
C ASP A 83 17.36 7.06 1.82
N ASP A 84 16.87 6.56 2.96
CA ASP A 84 17.60 5.62 3.81
C ASP A 84 17.90 4.28 3.10
N LEU A 85 16.93 3.75 2.36
CA LEU A 85 17.13 2.50 1.62
C LEU A 85 18.04 2.69 0.40
N SER A 86 17.96 3.80 -0.31
CA SER A 86 18.79 4.10 -1.47
C SER A 86 20.27 4.23 -1.12
N ILE A 87 20.57 4.76 0.07
CA ILE A 87 21.94 4.81 0.59
C ILE A 87 22.46 3.40 0.93
N ARG A 88 21.61 2.55 1.50
CA ARG A 88 21.97 1.19 1.91
C ARG A 88 22.06 0.20 0.73
N TYR A 89 21.25 0.41 -0.29
CA TYR A 89 21.15 -0.45 -1.48
C TYR A 89 21.28 0.39 -2.77
N PRO A 90 22.46 1.01 -3.00
CA PRO A 90 22.69 1.85 -4.17
C PRO A 90 22.44 1.06 -5.46
N ASP A 91 21.78 1.71 -6.42
CA ASP A 91 21.42 1.14 -7.74
C ASP A 91 20.48 -0.09 -7.72
N ARG A 92 20.06 -0.55 -6.52
CA ARG A 92 19.19 -1.71 -6.36
C ARG A 92 17.74 -1.35 -6.06
N ILE A 93 17.45 -0.09 -5.68
CA ILE A 93 16.09 0.40 -5.45
C ILE A 93 15.85 1.70 -6.21
N LYS A 94 14.64 1.83 -6.78
CA LYS A 94 14.19 3.06 -7.41
C LYS A 94 12.74 3.35 -7.02
N LEU A 95 12.46 4.57 -6.54
CA LEU A 95 11.12 5.01 -6.16
C LEU A 95 10.47 5.82 -7.28
N PHE A 96 9.18 5.58 -7.48
CA PHE A 96 8.29 6.32 -8.36
C PHE A 96 7.11 6.85 -7.55
N ILE A 97 6.97 8.18 -7.49
CA ILE A 97 5.81 8.82 -6.86
C ILE A 97 4.68 8.86 -7.89
N GLU A 98 3.87 7.80 -7.89
CA GLU A 98 2.83 7.58 -8.89
C GLU A 98 1.80 6.56 -8.36
N LYS A 99 0.64 6.47 -9.01
CA LYS A 99 -0.36 5.44 -8.74
C LYS A 99 0.11 4.10 -9.26
N PHE A 100 -0.07 3.05 -8.49
CA PHE A 100 0.30 1.69 -8.91
C PHE A 100 -0.51 1.17 -10.11
N SER A 101 -1.66 1.77 -10.42
CA SER A 101 -2.37 1.48 -11.67
C SER A 101 -1.56 1.82 -12.92
N ASN A 102 -0.55 2.69 -12.81
CA ASN A 102 0.35 3.10 -13.88
C ASN A 102 1.64 2.24 -13.97
N ILE A 103 1.72 1.13 -13.23
CA ILE A 103 2.90 0.25 -13.14
C ILE A 103 3.47 -0.12 -14.52
N LYS A 104 2.62 -0.36 -15.50
CA LYS A 104 3.05 -0.72 -16.85
C LYS A 104 3.79 0.42 -17.56
N SER A 105 3.29 1.66 -17.46
CA SER A 105 3.95 2.83 -18.04
C SER A 105 5.24 3.18 -17.30
N ILE A 106 5.24 3.02 -15.98
CA ILE A 106 6.43 3.24 -15.14
C ILE A 106 7.57 2.32 -15.61
N LEU A 107 7.31 1.02 -15.70
CA LEU A 107 8.35 0.07 -16.07
C LEU A 107 8.81 0.24 -17.52
N SER A 108 7.90 0.57 -18.45
CA SER A 108 8.28 0.88 -19.83
C SER A 108 9.23 2.08 -19.96
N SER A 109 9.25 2.98 -18.95
CA SER A 109 10.15 4.15 -18.95
C SER A 109 11.54 3.86 -18.34
N VAL A 110 11.68 2.76 -17.62
CA VAL A 110 12.91 2.44 -16.86
C VAL A 110 13.76 1.43 -17.57
N GLU A 111 13.13 0.49 -18.28
CA GLU A 111 13.80 -0.57 -18.98
C GLU A 111 13.93 -0.17 -20.47
N PRO A 112 15.12 -0.19 -21.04
CA PRO A 112 15.25 0.06 -22.48
C PRO A 112 14.44 -0.99 -23.23
N SER A 113 13.64 -0.56 -24.23
CA SER A 113 13.06 -1.44 -25.24
C SER A 113 14.09 -2.47 -25.70
N PRO A 114 13.69 -3.72 -26.00
CA PRO A 114 14.63 -4.72 -26.48
C PRO A 114 15.40 -4.16 -27.68
N VAL A 115 16.64 -3.80 -27.47
CA VAL A 115 17.55 -3.40 -28.53
C VAL A 115 17.74 -4.67 -29.38
N ILE A 116 17.28 -4.60 -30.61
CA ILE A 116 17.66 -5.59 -31.65
C ILE A 116 19.17 -5.77 -31.55
N PRO A 117 19.69 -6.99 -31.33
CA PRO A 117 21.11 -7.18 -31.17
C PRO A 117 21.82 -6.79 -32.50
N VAL A 118 22.49 -5.65 -32.48
CA VAL A 118 23.52 -5.36 -33.46
C VAL A 118 24.68 -6.28 -33.11
N LEU A 119 25.00 -7.18 -34.01
CA LEU A 119 26.19 -8.05 -33.95
C LEU A 119 27.43 -7.18 -33.79
N ASP A 120 27.92 -7.02 -32.59
CA ASP A 120 29.23 -6.46 -32.32
C ASP A 120 30.21 -7.58 -32.00
N THR A 121 31.16 -7.74 -32.94
CA THR A 121 32.29 -8.65 -32.84
C THR A 121 33.42 -8.00 -32.02
N GLY A 122 33.27 -7.92 -30.69
CA GLY A 122 34.32 -7.33 -29.88
C GLY A 122 34.19 -7.65 -28.39
N LYS A 123 35.11 -8.52 -27.95
CA LYS A 123 35.33 -8.95 -26.56
C LYS A 123 35.14 -7.87 -25.52
N ASN A 124 34.12 -7.97 -24.68
CA ASN A 124 34.20 -7.61 -23.29
C ASN A 124 33.08 -8.30 -22.53
N ASN A 125 33.46 -9.18 -21.61
CA ASN A 125 32.60 -9.90 -20.68
C ASN A 125 31.96 -8.92 -19.67
N TRP A 126 30.79 -8.43 -20.04
CA TRP A 126 29.80 -7.96 -19.05
C TRP A 126 28.60 -8.88 -19.25
N SER A 127 28.51 -9.90 -18.40
CA SER A 127 27.28 -10.68 -18.27
C SER A 127 26.16 -9.72 -17.84
N HIS A 128 25.32 -9.34 -18.78
CA HIS A 128 24.05 -8.69 -18.51
C HIS A 128 23.14 -9.73 -17.86
N ALA A 129 23.28 -9.91 -16.55
CA ALA A 129 22.21 -10.46 -15.73
C ALA A 129 21.18 -9.33 -15.61
N GLY A 130 20.31 -9.21 -16.59
CA GLY A 130 19.29 -8.19 -16.61
C GLY A 130 18.21 -8.58 -17.59
N MET A 131 17.01 -8.70 -17.13
CA MET A 131 15.79 -9.13 -17.80
C MET A 131 15.95 -10.41 -18.62
N THR A 132 15.43 -11.48 -18.07
CA THR A 132 14.84 -12.50 -18.93
C THR A 132 13.87 -11.78 -19.84
N SER A 133 13.87 -12.05 -21.12
CA SER A 133 13.21 -11.34 -22.23
C SER A 133 11.68 -11.11 -22.07
N ASN A 134 11.09 -11.22 -20.89
CA ASN A 134 9.65 -11.40 -20.70
C ASN A 134 9.02 -10.81 -19.43
N GLY A 135 9.57 -9.82 -18.74
CA GLY A 135 8.85 -9.14 -17.64
C GLY A 135 9.53 -9.22 -16.26
N VAL A 136 8.79 -8.88 -15.17
CA VAL A 136 9.29 -8.86 -13.79
C VAL A 136 9.06 -10.19 -13.07
N ASP A 137 9.95 -10.53 -12.11
CA ASP A 137 9.89 -11.78 -11.35
C ASP A 137 8.86 -11.76 -10.23
N GLY A 138 8.44 -10.58 -9.81
CA GLY A 138 7.37 -10.47 -8.83
C GLY A 138 6.84 -9.06 -8.59
N VAL A 139 5.57 -9.00 -8.24
CA VAL A 139 4.88 -7.76 -7.84
C VAL A 139 4.19 -8.01 -6.51
N VAL A 140 4.39 -7.10 -5.56
CA VAL A 140 3.74 -7.15 -4.26
C VAL A 140 2.89 -5.89 -4.03
N PHE A 141 1.72 -6.09 -3.41
CA PHE A 141 0.80 -5.04 -2.99
C PHE A 141 0.49 -5.22 -1.51
N ASP A 142 0.66 -4.18 -0.70
CA ASP A 142 0.14 -4.05 0.65
C ASP A 142 -0.94 -2.97 0.64
N ILE A 143 -2.18 -3.39 0.34
CA ILE A 143 -3.28 -2.46 0.04
C ILE A 143 -3.79 -1.83 1.33
N GLY A 144 -4.11 -0.55 1.27
CA GLY A 144 -4.71 0.19 2.38
C GLY A 144 -3.97 1.47 2.72
N VAL A 145 -4.14 1.94 3.94
CA VAL A 145 -3.47 3.14 4.45
C VAL A 145 -2.24 2.76 5.25
N SER A 146 -1.20 3.53 5.07
CA SER A 146 0.00 3.40 5.89
C SER A 146 -0.28 3.85 7.34
N SER A 147 0.49 3.30 8.28
CA SER A 147 0.42 3.77 9.67
C SER A 147 0.73 5.26 9.80
N MET A 148 1.62 5.78 8.97
CA MET A 148 1.97 7.20 8.94
C MET A 148 0.77 8.09 8.60
N GLN A 149 -0.08 7.65 7.66
CA GLN A 149 -1.30 8.37 7.30
C GLN A 149 -2.32 8.34 8.43
N LEU A 150 -2.45 7.21 9.15
CA LEU A 150 -3.38 7.07 10.27
C LEU A 150 -2.93 7.81 11.53
N ASP A 151 -1.63 7.85 11.79
CA ASP A 151 -1.07 8.42 13.01
C ASP A 151 -0.85 9.95 12.90
N ASN A 152 -0.84 10.49 11.66
CA ASN A 152 -0.78 11.93 11.43
C ASN A 152 -2.21 12.53 11.34
N GLY A 153 -2.63 13.25 12.39
CA GLY A 153 -3.93 13.92 12.45
C GLY A 153 -4.17 14.91 11.30
N ASP A 154 -3.13 15.60 10.84
CA ASP A 154 -3.23 16.60 9.75
C ASP A 154 -3.64 16.00 8.39
N ARG A 155 -3.50 14.68 8.23
CA ARG A 155 -3.93 13.96 7.02
C ARG A 155 -5.43 13.59 7.05
N GLY A 156 -6.10 13.65 8.19
CA GLY A 156 -7.54 13.43 8.35
C GLY A 156 -8.02 11.98 8.13
N PHE A 157 -7.15 10.98 8.02
CA PHE A 157 -7.51 9.57 7.85
C PHE A 157 -8.15 8.95 9.08
N SER A 158 -7.91 9.51 10.25
CA SER A 158 -8.33 8.99 11.53
C SER A 158 -9.10 10.04 12.33
N PHE A 159 -9.94 9.58 13.25
CA PHE A 159 -10.61 10.40 14.27
C PHE A 159 -10.06 10.11 15.68
N LEU A 160 -8.86 9.57 15.79
CA LEU A 160 -8.13 9.45 17.06
C LEU A 160 -7.52 10.80 17.47
N HIS A 161 -7.15 11.60 16.50
CA HIS A 161 -6.70 12.98 16.64
C HIS A 161 -7.59 13.86 15.78
N ASP A 162 -7.89 15.07 16.25
CA ASP A 162 -8.64 16.03 15.43
C ASP A 162 -7.74 16.58 14.33
N GLY A 163 -8.30 16.72 13.14
CA GLY A 163 -7.58 17.22 11.98
C GLY A 163 -8.54 17.60 10.85
N PRO A 164 -8.03 18.16 9.76
CA PRO A 164 -8.84 18.55 8.62
C PRO A 164 -9.49 17.32 7.96
N LEU A 165 -10.66 17.51 7.34
CA LEU A 165 -11.32 16.49 6.53
C LEU A 165 -10.66 16.40 5.15
N ASP A 166 -9.46 15.81 5.11
CA ASP A 166 -8.72 15.62 3.86
C ASP A 166 -8.84 14.18 3.36
N MET A 167 -8.17 13.20 3.95
CA MET A 167 -8.13 11.80 3.56
C MET A 167 -7.54 11.53 2.17
N SER A 168 -6.94 12.50 1.49
CA SER A 168 -6.27 12.28 0.22
C SER A 168 -4.92 11.61 0.41
N MET A 169 -4.61 10.58 -0.39
CA MET A 169 -3.31 9.91 -0.37
C MET A 169 -2.28 10.69 -1.18
N ASP A 170 -2.71 11.34 -2.26
CA ASP A 170 -1.86 12.22 -3.07
C ASP A 170 -2.18 13.70 -2.81
N ASN A 171 -1.17 14.56 -2.91
CA ASN A 171 -1.31 16.01 -2.68
C ASN A 171 -1.90 16.75 -3.88
N SER A 172 -2.16 16.08 -5.00
CA SER A 172 -2.62 16.68 -6.26
C SER A 172 -4.13 16.68 -6.43
N SER A 173 -4.87 15.98 -5.56
CA SER A 173 -6.32 15.83 -5.70
C SER A 173 -7.07 16.99 -5.08
N TYR A 174 -7.95 17.62 -5.86
CA TYR A 174 -8.96 18.56 -5.36
C TYR A 174 -10.14 17.84 -4.67
N ILE A 175 -10.20 16.51 -4.75
CA ILE A 175 -11.24 15.68 -4.14
C ILE A 175 -10.72 15.20 -2.78
N ASN A 176 -11.44 15.55 -1.72
CA ASN A 176 -11.09 15.20 -0.35
C ASN A 176 -12.35 14.90 0.48
N ALA A 177 -12.17 14.51 1.75
CA ALA A 177 -13.28 14.21 2.64
C ALA A 177 -14.19 15.42 2.90
N SER A 178 -13.64 16.63 2.89
CA SER A 178 -14.43 17.87 3.00
C SER A 178 -15.37 18.03 1.82
N THR A 179 -14.91 17.77 0.61
CA THR A 179 -15.73 17.77 -0.60
C THR A 179 -16.86 16.74 -0.48
N PHE A 180 -16.55 15.53 0.00
CA PHE A 180 -17.54 14.47 0.19
C PHE A 180 -18.68 14.91 1.12
N VAL A 181 -18.38 15.43 2.30
CA VAL A 181 -19.41 15.74 3.30
C VAL A 181 -20.15 17.05 3.00
N ASN A 182 -19.48 18.05 2.39
CA ASN A 182 -20.04 19.38 2.21
C ASN A 182 -20.68 19.62 0.84
N ALA A 183 -20.30 18.85 -0.21
CA ALA A 183 -20.77 19.10 -1.57
C ALA A 183 -21.71 18.03 -2.14
N LEU A 184 -21.53 16.75 -1.78
CA LEU A 184 -22.31 15.65 -2.38
C LEU A 184 -23.79 15.67 -1.93
N ARG A 185 -24.65 15.06 -2.75
CA ARG A 185 -26.09 14.89 -2.41
C ARG A 185 -26.28 13.83 -1.34
N GLU A 186 -27.37 13.91 -0.57
CA GLU A 186 -27.70 12.97 0.51
C GLU A 186 -27.66 11.51 0.03
N GLU A 187 -28.19 11.24 -1.15
CA GLU A 187 -28.22 9.90 -1.72
C GLU A 187 -26.83 9.36 -2.05
N GLU A 188 -25.95 10.18 -2.60
CA GLU A 188 -24.58 9.82 -2.94
C GLU A 188 -23.79 9.49 -1.65
N ILE A 189 -23.92 10.33 -0.63
CA ILE A 189 -23.33 10.10 0.69
C ILE A 189 -23.84 8.77 1.28
N ALA A 190 -25.16 8.55 1.28
CA ALA A 190 -25.76 7.34 1.83
C ALA A 190 -25.31 6.08 1.10
N ASN A 191 -25.30 6.10 -0.24
CA ASN A 191 -24.91 4.96 -1.06
C ASN A 191 -23.41 4.65 -0.88
N THR A 192 -22.55 5.65 -0.84
CA THR A 192 -21.11 5.45 -0.58
C THR A 192 -20.87 4.82 0.79
N ILE A 193 -21.48 5.36 1.84
CA ILE A 193 -21.34 4.82 3.21
C ILE A 193 -21.87 3.38 3.29
N TYR A 194 -22.93 3.07 2.58
CA TYR A 194 -23.48 1.72 2.53
C TYR A 194 -22.57 0.74 1.75
N ASN A 195 -22.19 1.11 0.52
CA ASN A 195 -21.47 0.24 -0.38
C ASN A 195 -20.01 0.01 0.06
N TYR A 196 -19.32 1.05 0.53
CA TYR A 196 -17.91 1.00 0.88
C TYR A 196 -17.65 0.78 2.38
N GLY A 197 -18.56 1.24 3.23
CA GLY A 197 -18.45 1.03 4.69
C GLY A 197 -19.25 -0.16 5.20
N GLY A 198 -20.22 -0.68 4.43
CA GLY A 198 -21.14 -1.69 4.91
C GLY A 198 -22.01 -1.21 6.07
N GLU A 199 -22.22 0.11 6.21
CA GLU A 199 -22.95 0.70 7.34
C GLU A 199 -24.45 0.72 7.05
N ARG A 200 -25.22 -0.03 7.83
CA ARG A 200 -26.68 -0.16 7.66
C ARG A 200 -27.45 1.14 7.97
N HIS A 201 -26.89 2.01 8.80
CA HIS A 201 -27.50 3.29 9.14
C HIS A 201 -27.08 4.44 8.21
N SER A 202 -26.52 4.11 7.03
CA SER A 202 -25.97 5.06 6.05
C SER A 202 -26.92 6.22 5.72
N ARG A 203 -28.23 5.96 5.54
CA ARG A 203 -29.23 6.98 5.27
C ARG A 203 -29.44 7.94 6.45
N LYS A 204 -29.40 7.42 7.69
CA LYS A 204 -29.48 8.27 8.90
C LYS A 204 -28.25 9.15 9.04
N ILE A 205 -27.07 8.60 8.77
CA ILE A 205 -25.80 9.32 8.79
C ILE A 205 -25.80 10.40 7.71
N ALA A 206 -26.16 10.09 6.48
CA ALA A 206 -26.23 11.06 5.38
C ALA A 206 -27.16 12.23 5.73
N ARG A 207 -28.35 11.94 6.26
CA ARG A 207 -29.30 12.98 6.71
C ARG A 207 -28.73 13.84 7.85
N ALA A 208 -28.01 13.24 8.79
CA ALA A 208 -27.36 13.98 9.87
C ALA A 208 -26.26 14.91 9.32
N ILE A 209 -25.45 14.45 8.38
CA ILE A 209 -24.44 15.26 7.66
C ILE A 209 -25.13 16.43 6.95
N MET A 210 -26.21 16.16 6.19
CA MET A 210 -26.97 17.22 5.50
C MET A 210 -27.52 18.28 6.48
N ASN A 211 -28.02 17.85 7.62
CA ASN A 211 -28.57 18.78 8.63
C ASN A 211 -27.46 19.59 9.32
N ALA A 212 -26.32 18.98 9.57
CA ALA A 212 -25.16 19.64 10.17
C ALA A 212 -24.59 20.71 9.25
N ARG A 213 -24.32 20.37 7.97
CA ARG A 213 -23.70 21.28 7.02
C ARG A 213 -24.58 22.48 6.63
N LYS A 214 -25.93 22.37 6.78
CA LYS A 214 -26.83 23.51 6.62
C LYS A 214 -26.62 24.57 7.69
N LYS A 215 -26.15 24.18 8.88
CA LYS A 215 -25.89 25.10 9.99
C LYS A 215 -24.49 25.66 9.96
N LYS A 216 -23.50 24.82 9.66
CA LYS A 216 -22.08 25.16 9.62
C LYS A 216 -21.34 24.15 8.77
N THR A 217 -20.41 24.61 7.94
CA THR A 217 -19.49 23.73 7.18
C THR A 217 -18.76 22.77 8.14
N ILE A 218 -18.78 21.49 7.83
CA ILE A 218 -18.08 20.44 8.58
C ILE A 218 -16.61 20.50 8.16
N LYS A 219 -15.69 20.74 9.10
CA LYS A 219 -14.28 21.02 8.81
C LYS A 219 -13.33 19.97 9.34
N THR A 220 -13.68 19.31 10.45
CA THR A 220 -12.73 18.43 11.14
C THR A 220 -13.23 17.00 11.28
N THR A 221 -12.27 16.10 11.51
CA THR A 221 -12.55 14.68 11.73
C THR A 221 -13.42 14.45 12.97
N PHE A 222 -13.21 15.21 14.04
CA PHE A 222 -14.04 15.11 15.25
C PHE A 222 -15.48 15.56 14.98
N GLU A 223 -15.68 16.69 14.29
CA GLU A 223 -17.02 17.15 13.91
C GLU A 223 -17.79 16.06 13.16
N LEU A 224 -17.14 15.41 12.16
CA LEU A 224 -17.76 14.32 11.40
C LEU A 224 -18.03 13.09 12.27
N ALA A 225 -17.08 12.67 13.08
CA ALA A 225 -17.23 11.50 13.96
C ALA A 225 -18.37 11.69 14.95
N ASP A 226 -18.52 12.88 15.51
CA ASP A 226 -19.59 13.21 16.47
C ASP A 226 -20.98 13.25 15.78
N ILE A 227 -21.06 13.74 14.54
CA ILE A 227 -22.28 13.65 13.73
C ILE A 227 -22.69 12.19 13.56
N VAL A 228 -21.77 11.30 13.22
CA VAL A 228 -22.06 9.86 13.06
C VAL A 228 -22.50 9.25 14.38
N ARG A 229 -21.77 9.50 15.46
CA ARG A 229 -22.08 8.99 16.82
C ARG A 229 -23.45 9.46 17.34
N SER A 230 -23.89 10.65 16.93
CA SER A 230 -25.20 11.19 17.34
C SER A 230 -26.39 10.40 16.81
N VAL A 231 -26.20 9.61 15.71
CA VAL A 231 -27.27 8.86 15.05
C VAL A 231 -27.07 7.35 15.00
N VAL A 232 -25.84 6.88 15.34
CA VAL A 232 -25.51 5.46 15.38
C VAL A 232 -25.07 5.08 16.78
N PHE A 233 -25.88 4.27 17.44
CA PHE A 233 -25.57 3.80 18.78
C PHE A 233 -24.52 2.69 18.75
N ARG A 234 -23.47 2.82 19.55
CA ARG A 234 -22.35 1.85 19.61
C ARG A 234 -22.78 0.46 20.10
N GLY A 235 -23.77 0.39 20.98
CA GLY A 235 -24.21 -0.85 21.59
C GLY A 235 -23.09 -1.59 22.30
N LYS A 236 -23.02 -2.93 22.11
CA LYS A 236 -21.93 -3.79 22.63
C LYS A 236 -20.72 -3.87 21.69
N SER A 237 -20.71 -3.15 20.56
CA SER A 237 -19.58 -3.17 19.61
C SER A 237 -18.32 -2.56 20.21
N LYS A 238 -17.18 -3.22 19.98
CA LYS A 238 -15.85 -2.65 20.31
C LYS A 238 -15.42 -1.61 19.28
N ILE A 239 -16.05 -1.60 18.09
CA ILE A 239 -15.71 -0.71 16.97
C ILE A 239 -16.51 0.58 17.12
N ASP A 240 -15.85 1.73 16.98
CA ASP A 240 -16.50 3.05 16.98
C ASP A 240 -17.47 3.16 15.79
N PRO A 241 -18.68 3.73 15.98
CA PRO A 241 -19.66 3.91 14.90
C PRO A 241 -19.12 4.68 13.69
N ALA A 242 -18.17 5.61 13.88
CA ALA A 242 -17.60 6.40 12.81
C ALA A 242 -16.65 5.60 11.90
N THR A 243 -16.07 4.48 12.38
CA THR A 243 -15.04 3.72 11.64
C THR A 243 -15.48 3.35 10.22
N ARG A 244 -16.69 2.84 10.05
CA ARG A 244 -17.21 2.42 8.74
C ARG A 244 -17.46 3.60 7.81
N THR A 245 -17.88 4.73 8.36
CA THR A 245 -18.10 5.96 7.60
C THR A 245 -16.76 6.53 7.12
N PHE A 246 -15.74 6.56 7.98
CA PHE A 246 -14.39 7.01 7.59
C PHE A 246 -13.77 6.10 6.54
N GLN A 247 -13.88 4.78 6.68
CA GLN A 247 -13.45 3.84 5.65
C GLN A 247 -14.14 4.10 4.32
N ALA A 248 -15.46 4.32 4.31
CA ALA A 248 -16.20 4.57 3.07
C ALA A 248 -15.77 5.86 2.37
N ILE A 249 -15.55 6.92 3.14
CA ILE A 249 -15.10 8.21 2.61
C ILE A 249 -13.69 8.07 2.04
N ARG A 250 -12.78 7.41 2.75
CA ARG A 250 -11.40 7.16 2.32
C ARG A 250 -11.36 6.41 0.98
N ILE A 251 -12.12 5.33 0.88
CA ILE A 251 -12.24 4.54 -0.36
C ILE A 251 -12.73 5.43 -1.51
N TRP A 252 -13.72 6.28 -1.25
CA TRP A 252 -14.28 7.16 -2.27
C TRP A 252 -13.30 8.27 -2.69
N VAL A 253 -12.64 8.93 -1.73
CA VAL A 253 -11.68 10.02 -1.99
C VAL A 253 -10.53 9.53 -2.86
N ASN A 254 -10.05 8.32 -2.63
CA ASN A 254 -8.84 7.78 -3.24
C ASN A 254 -9.11 6.83 -4.42
N ASP A 255 -10.38 6.57 -4.77
CA ASP A 255 -10.78 5.54 -5.75
C ASP A 255 -10.08 4.20 -5.50
N GLU A 256 -9.96 3.80 -4.20
CA GLU A 256 -9.11 2.67 -3.79
C GLU A 256 -9.44 1.36 -4.52
N LEU A 257 -10.74 1.08 -4.71
CA LEU A 257 -11.18 -0.15 -5.38
C LEU A 257 -10.93 -0.11 -6.88
N GLY A 258 -11.19 1.03 -7.54
CA GLY A 258 -10.91 1.20 -8.96
C GLY A 258 -9.41 1.17 -9.28
N GLU A 259 -8.59 1.77 -8.42
CA GLU A 259 -7.13 1.69 -8.52
C GLU A 259 -6.63 0.25 -8.32
N LEU A 260 -7.17 -0.48 -7.33
CA LEU A 260 -6.83 -1.88 -7.10
C LEU A 260 -7.14 -2.76 -8.32
N GLU A 261 -8.34 -2.64 -8.89
CA GLU A 261 -8.72 -3.40 -10.08
C GLU A 261 -7.77 -3.15 -11.26
N LYS A 262 -7.47 -1.86 -11.55
CA LYS A 262 -6.52 -1.47 -12.61
C LYS A 262 -5.11 -1.96 -12.30
N GLY A 263 -4.66 -1.78 -11.06
CA GLY A 263 -3.30 -2.13 -10.63
C GLY A 263 -3.00 -3.62 -10.71
N ILE A 264 -3.86 -4.50 -10.18
CA ILE A 264 -3.64 -5.94 -10.24
C ILE A 264 -3.72 -6.49 -11.67
N LYS A 265 -4.57 -5.86 -12.52
CA LYS A 265 -4.62 -6.20 -13.95
C LYS A 265 -3.32 -5.82 -14.63
N ALA A 266 -2.87 -4.58 -14.48
CA ALA A 266 -1.62 -4.11 -15.07
C ALA A 266 -0.41 -4.92 -14.56
N ALA A 267 -0.39 -5.25 -13.24
CA ALA A 267 0.64 -6.09 -12.66
C ALA A 267 0.68 -7.50 -13.27
N SER A 268 -0.48 -8.13 -13.49
CA SER A 268 -0.52 -9.46 -14.11
C SER A 268 0.01 -9.48 -15.54
N GLU A 269 -0.09 -8.37 -16.28
CA GLU A 269 0.38 -8.25 -17.67
C GLU A 269 1.90 -8.08 -17.79
N ILE A 270 2.56 -7.59 -16.73
CA ILE A 270 4.02 -7.33 -16.72
C ILE A 270 4.83 -8.45 -16.08
N LEU A 271 4.19 -9.48 -15.51
CA LEU A 271 4.90 -10.63 -14.96
C LEU A 271 5.61 -11.41 -16.05
N GLY A 272 6.85 -11.77 -15.79
CA GLY A 272 7.60 -12.74 -16.58
C GLY A 272 7.13 -14.18 -16.34
N GLU A 273 7.75 -15.14 -17.05
CA GLU A 273 7.56 -16.57 -16.78
C GLU A 273 7.95 -16.89 -15.34
N ASN A 274 7.12 -17.65 -14.65
CA ASN A 274 7.25 -17.95 -13.23
C ASN A 274 7.15 -16.74 -12.29
N GLY A 275 6.88 -15.54 -12.83
CA GLY A 275 6.67 -14.32 -12.06
C GLY A 275 5.44 -14.43 -11.15
N LYS A 276 5.50 -13.78 -9.99
CA LYS A 276 4.51 -13.93 -8.93
C LYS A 276 3.82 -12.60 -8.62
N LEU A 277 2.51 -12.64 -8.43
CA LEU A 277 1.72 -11.51 -7.97
C LEU A 277 1.14 -11.82 -6.59
N ILE A 278 1.50 -11.02 -5.60
CA ILE A 278 1.10 -11.18 -4.21
C ILE A 278 0.35 -9.93 -3.78
N VAL A 279 -0.83 -10.10 -3.19
CA VAL A 279 -1.67 -9.00 -2.75
C VAL A 279 -2.13 -9.25 -1.31
N VAL A 280 -1.83 -8.28 -0.44
CA VAL A 280 -2.35 -8.21 0.94
C VAL A 280 -3.46 -7.18 0.97
N THR A 281 -4.60 -7.55 1.55
CA THR A 281 -5.81 -6.72 1.65
C THR A 281 -6.28 -6.66 3.10
N PHE A 282 -7.00 -5.60 3.50
CA PHE A 282 -7.40 -5.37 4.89
C PHE A 282 -8.93 -5.34 5.10
N HIS A 283 -9.70 -5.35 4.03
CA HIS A 283 -11.16 -5.47 4.13
C HIS A 283 -11.77 -6.33 3.03
N SER A 284 -13.05 -6.70 3.26
CA SER A 284 -13.74 -7.68 2.41
C SER A 284 -13.99 -7.24 0.98
N LEU A 285 -14.05 -5.92 0.69
CA LEU A 285 -14.25 -5.43 -0.67
C LEU A 285 -12.99 -5.63 -1.50
N GLU A 286 -11.82 -5.27 -0.96
CA GLU A 286 -10.52 -5.54 -1.59
C GLU A 286 -10.32 -7.04 -1.82
N ASP A 287 -10.48 -7.85 -0.76
CA ASP A 287 -10.31 -9.30 -0.84
C ASP A 287 -11.22 -9.95 -1.90
N ARG A 288 -12.44 -9.42 -2.06
CA ARG A 288 -13.39 -9.90 -3.09
C ARG A 288 -12.86 -9.61 -4.49
N ILE A 289 -12.36 -8.41 -4.75
CA ILE A 289 -11.79 -8.01 -6.03
C ILE A 289 -10.63 -8.93 -6.38
N VAL A 290 -9.64 -9.05 -5.49
CA VAL A 290 -8.44 -9.88 -5.71
C VAL A 290 -8.83 -11.35 -5.91
N LYS A 291 -9.69 -11.89 -5.04
CA LYS A 291 -10.17 -13.27 -5.15
C LYS A 291 -10.84 -13.56 -6.49
N THR A 292 -11.72 -12.66 -6.92
CA THR A 292 -12.45 -12.84 -8.19
C THR A 292 -11.49 -12.75 -9.36
N PHE A 293 -10.66 -11.73 -9.41
CA PHE A 293 -9.68 -11.54 -10.47
C PHE A 293 -8.69 -12.72 -10.59
N PHE A 294 -8.13 -13.19 -9.48
CA PHE A 294 -7.21 -14.34 -9.49
C PHE A 294 -7.89 -15.63 -9.92
N LYS A 295 -9.14 -15.84 -9.46
CA LYS A 295 -9.92 -17.00 -9.89
C LYS A 295 -10.18 -16.99 -11.41
N ASP A 296 -10.54 -15.83 -11.95
CA ASP A 296 -10.85 -15.67 -13.38
C ASP A 296 -9.59 -15.86 -14.23
N LEU A 297 -8.45 -15.29 -13.83
CA LEU A 297 -7.17 -15.50 -14.52
C LEU A 297 -6.75 -16.97 -14.52
N CYS A 298 -6.92 -17.69 -13.42
CA CYS A 298 -6.53 -19.10 -13.31
C CYS A 298 -7.55 -20.06 -13.96
N ALA A 299 -8.75 -19.60 -14.29
CA ALA A 299 -9.80 -20.40 -14.94
C ALA A 299 -9.74 -20.35 -16.46
N THR A 300 -8.85 -19.56 -17.07
CA THR A 300 -8.70 -19.46 -18.52
C THR A 300 -8.21 -20.76 -19.12
N ASP A 301 -8.68 -21.12 -20.30
CA ASP A 301 -8.32 -22.36 -21.01
C ASP A 301 -6.81 -22.45 -21.30
N CYS A 302 -6.12 -21.30 -21.40
CA CYS A 302 -4.69 -21.21 -21.65
C CYS A 302 -3.80 -21.56 -20.45
N LYS A 303 -4.39 -21.76 -19.25
CA LYS A 303 -3.65 -22.06 -18.00
C LYS A 303 -2.41 -21.17 -17.78
N THR A 304 -2.53 -19.90 -18.12
CA THR A 304 -1.40 -18.96 -18.03
C THR A 304 -1.01 -18.64 -16.58
N PHE A 305 -1.93 -18.83 -15.62
CA PHE A 305 -1.71 -18.56 -14.21
C PHE A 305 -2.14 -19.72 -13.32
N SER A 306 -1.49 -19.86 -12.18
CA SER A 306 -1.87 -20.79 -11.11
C SER A 306 -1.94 -20.08 -9.75
N LEU A 307 -2.87 -20.54 -8.89
CA LEU A 307 -2.94 -20.09 -7.50
C LEU A 307 -1.75 -20.67 -6.71
N LEU A 308 -0.95 -19.82 -6.08
CA LEU A 308 0.10 -20.25 -5.15
C LEU A 308 -0.50 -20.68 -3.80
N ASN A 309 -1.61 -20.06 -3.38
CA ASN A 309 -2.35 -20.45 -2.19
C ASN A 309 -3.83 -20.63 -2.49
N LYS A 310 -4.33 -21.86 -2.31
CA LYS A 310 -5.76 -22.17 -2.51
C LYS A 310 -6.65 -21.54 -1.43
N LYS A 311 -6.16 -21.48 -0.19
CA LYS A 311 -6.82 -20.82 0.94
C LYS A 311 -6.14 -19.47 1.17
N VAL A 312 -6.91 -18.48 1.57
CA VAL A 312 -6.37 -17.18 2.01
C VAL A 312 -5.42 -17.40 3.19
N ILE A 313 -4.31 -16.68 3.22
CA ILE A 313 -3.40 -16.65 4.35
C ILE A 313 -3.78 -15.43 5.19
N GLU A 314 -3.95 -15.64 6.49
CA GLU A 314 -4.30 -14.62 7.49
C GLU A 314 -3.16 -14.50 8.49
N ALA A 315 -3.06 -13.34 9.15
CA ALA A 315 -2.03 -13.10 10.16
C ALA A 315 -2.15 -14.07 11.34
N SER A 316 -1.03 -14.52 11.88
CA SER A 316 -0.99 -15.39 13.04
C SER A 316 -1.49 -14.66 14.31
N ILE A 317 -1.84 -15.43 15.35
CA ILE A 317 -2.28 -14.85 16.64
C ILE A 317 -1.16 -14.00 17.25
N GLU A 318 0.08 -14.44 17.11
CA GLU A 318 1.27 -13.76 17.60
C GLU A 318 1.46 -12.42 16.88
N GLU A 319 1.31 -12.42 15.55
CA GLU A 319 1.38 -11.20 14.74
C GLU A 319 0.25 -10.21 15.10
N VAL A 320 -0.99 -10.71 15.23
CA VAL A 320 -2.13 -9.89 15.64
C VAL A 320 -1.94 -9.29 17.03
N SER A 321 -1.30 -10.02 17.95
CA SER A 321 -0.99 -9.53 19.29
C SER A 321 0.07 -8.44 19.27
N ALA A 322 1.10 -8.57 18.41
CA ALA A 322 2.15 -7.57 18.24
C ALA A 322 1.68 -6.37 17.40
N ASN A 323 0.91 -6.62 16.33
CA ASN A 323 0.37 -5.61 15.44
C ASN A 323 -1.16 -5.82 15.24
N PRO A 324 -2.01 -5.19 16.05
CA PRO A 324 -3.47 -5.33 15.92
C PRO A 324 -4.05 -4.93 14.57
N ARG A 325 -3.32 -4.14 13.76
CA ARG A 325 -3.71 -3.75 12.40
C ARG A 325 -3.68 -4.94 11.43
N SER A 326 -2.87 -5.98 11.70
CA SER A 326 -2.80 -7.20 10.90
C SER A 326 -4.04 -8.11 11.01
N ARG A 327 -4.90 -7.91 12.01
CA ARG A 327 -6.06 -8.77 12.32
C ARG A 327 -6.98 -9.02 11.11
N SER A 328 -7.11 -8.07 10.22
CA SER A 328 -8.00 -8.16 9.06
C SER A 328 -7.25 -8.49 7.77
N ALA A 329 -5.93 -8.64 7.85
CA ALA A 329 -5.08 -8.89 6.69
C ALA A 329 -5.37 -10.24 6.04
N LYS A 330 -5.36 -10.24 4.71
CA LYS A 330 -5.58 -11.41 3.88
C LYS A 330 -4.62 -11.40 2.70
N LEU A 331 -3.80 -12.44 2.60
CA LEU A 331 -2.84 -12.56 1.51
C LEU A 331 -3.31 -13.60 0.49
N ARG A 332 -3.27 -13.20 -0.77
CA ARG A 332 -3.50 -14.04 -1.94
C ARG A 332 -2.36 -13.91 -2.92
N ALA A 333 -2.03 -15.02 -3.57
CA ALA A 333 -0.93 -15.04 -4.52
C ALA A 333 -1.23 -15.95 -5.74
N ILE A 334 -0.76 -15.50 -6.91
CA ILE A 334 -0.74 -16.25 -8.16
C ILE A 334 0.65 -16.25 -8.75
N GLN A 335 0.90 -17.22 -9.61
CA GLN A 335 2.13 -17.32 -10.42
C GLN A 335 1.74 -17.43 -11.88
N ARG A 336 2.46 -16.70 -12.74
CA ARG A 336 2.42 -16.90 -14.18
C ARG A 336 3.17 -18.19 -14.52
N LEU A 337 2.54 -19.04 -15.31
CA LEU A 337 3.15 -20.26 -15.82
C LEU A 337 3.94 -19.96 -17.10
N SER A 338 4.90 -20.81 -17.41
CA SER A 338 5.65 -20.78 -18.67
C SER A 338 4.80 -21.20 -19.86
#